data_5ed8b31e360b5b0413f7e68d7c8c66d8
#
_entry.id   5ed8b31e360b5b0413f7e68d7c8c66d8
#
_cell.length_a   1.000
_cell.length_b   1.000
_cell.length_c   1.000
_cell.angle_alpha   90.00
_cell.angle_beta   90.00
_cell.angle_gamma   90.00
#
_symmetry.space_group_name_H-M   'P 1'
#
loop_
_entity.id
_entity.type
_entity.pdbx_description
1 polymer ?
#
loop_
_entity_poly.entity_id
_entity_poly.type
_entity_poly.pdbx_seq_one_letter_code
_entity_poly.pdbx_strand_id
1 'polypeptide(L)'
;MFAKKYFKGFPFSKRLRSEYEQRILLPNNNIKEAVIGFEGKGDNIKLVSIILDAIGKQENILFSDTLRFRPDSILSLFTQNINLNNAEMLNVRINVEGEIDKDAYIAFSRLDILIDGKPIDEFPVRTLSPLIVDKKINYTGINVDRKIGLEQINEINDKKIIGLGESVHGNDGIKNLAYQLIIQAVERLNCKLVLQEMPLEQSFAYNRFIQDDNYELDSSLVINHATINFLNRLRSFNSGKTKDSKVKLYGMDYNSILSSTQSSAMDIFDFITVLNQKSQIPEVDQLSLLLMKKDRNCAINFLDTHRDKIKKLLTAEEIECILHILRVSKQAGDAGIERFIRRDSIMFVNARFLIDKFAKDENVKTVIYGHAGHINPISSYPAVPCIPFGRYMRKAYGESYSPLLFLIGSGEAMAYDEHYNRKDNWLSSPPENSMEYFLSLIDDNVFYTPLTVDFNELTLSRLQGSHHIPQEFYPFNLYQRFKGVFFIKSTDCTHKDEKEISFEKASDRLIMKIKQRQEKIKEIQKRIENL
;
A
#
# COMPACT_ATOMS: atom_id res chain seq x y z
N MET A 1 -22.71 -6.91 -13.99
CA MET A 1 -22.18 -8.21 -14.48
C MET A 1 -20.69 -8.44 -14.21
N PHE A 2 -19.90 -7.41 -13.89
CA PHE A 2 -18.46 -7.51 -13.68
C PHE A 2 -18.03 -8.08 -12.32
N ALA A 3 -18.76 -7.89 -11.25
CA ALA A 3 -18.35 -8.34 -9.91
C ALA A 3 -18.31 -9.87 -9.72
N LYS A 4 -19.08 -10.64 -10.49
CA LYS A 4 -19.13 -12.11 -10.36
C LYS A 4 -17.92 -12.82 -10.98
N LYS A 5 -17.19 -12.19 -11.91
CA LYS A 5 -16.07 -12.81 -12.64
C LYS A 5 -14.72 -12.70 -11.89
N TYR A 6 -14.52 -11.66 -11.09
CA TYR A 6 -13.20 -11.36 -10.50
C TYR A 6 -12.85 -12.12 -9.22
N PHE A 7 -13.77 -12.87 -8.61
CA PHE A 7 -13.54 -13.48 -7.30
C PHE A 7 -13.95 -14.94 -7.13
N LYS A 8 -14.12 -15.69 -8.21
CA LYS A 8 -14.37 -17.14 -8.14
C LYS A 8 -13.19 -17.96 -7.58
N GLY A 9 -12.01 -17.36 -7.42
CA GLY A 9 -10.80 -18.06 -7.03
C GLY A 9 -10.42 -18.04 -5.55
N PHE A 10 -11.07 -17.23 -4.71
CA PHE A 10 -10.78 -17.19 -3.28
C PHE A 10 -11.89 -17.84 -2.47
N PRO A 11 -11.69 -19.09 -1.99
CA PRO A 11 -12.72 -19.83 -1.25
C PRO A 11 -13.02 -19.29 0.16
N PHE A 12 -12.42 -18.16 0.58
CA PHE A 12 -12.42 -17.74 1.98
C PHE A 12 -13.09 -16.41 2.31
N SER A 13 -13.70 -15.70 1.34
CA SER A 13 -14.48 -14.52 1.68
C SER A 13 -15.75 -14.41 0.85
N LYS A 14 -16.91 -14.67 1.46
CA LYS A 14 -18.16 -14.14 0.94
C LYS A 14 -18.07 -12.61 1.00
N ARG A 15 -18.04 -11.94 -0.15
CA ARG A 15 -18.06 -10.49 -0.17
C ARG A 15 -19.45 -10.00 0.20
N LEU A 16 -19.51 -9.28 1.31
CA LEU A 16 -20.73 -8.59 1.73
C LEU A 16 -20.90 -7.24 1.01
N ARG A 17 -19.84 -6.74 0.33
CA ARG A 17 -19.84 -5.43 -0.34
C ARG A 17 -19.13 -5.50 -1.68
N SER A 18 -19.63 -4.73 -2.64
CA SER A 18 -18.98 -4.40 -3.90
C SER A 18 -18.96 -2.90 -4.07
N GLU A 19 -17.90 -2.40 -4.70
CA GLU A 19 -17.73 -0.98 -4.98
C GLU A 19 -17.34 -0.78 -6.43
N TYR A 20 -17.88 0.27 -7.02
CA TYR A 20 -17.49 0.81 -8.31
C TYR A 20 -17.20 2.30 -8.13
N GLU A 21 -16.11 2.78 -8.70
CA GLU A 21 -15.74 4.19 -8.72
C GLU A 21 -15.32 4.60 -10.13
N GLN A 22 -15.79 5.77 -10.54
CA GLN A 22 -15.36 6.41 -11.78
C GLN A 22 -15.15 7.90 -11.56
N ARG A 23 -14.01 8.40 -12.01
CA ARG A 23 -13.72 9.83 -12.09
C ARG A 23 -13.95 10.31 -13.51
N ILE A 24 -14.68 11.41 -13.62
CA ILE A 24 -15.07 12.03 -14.88
C ILE A 24 -14.50 13.45 -14.89
N LEU A 25 -13.66 13.74 -15.87
CA LEU A 25 -13.24 15.12 -16.12
C LEU A 25 -14.44 15.90 -16.65
N LEU A 26 -14.79 16.98 -15.96
CA LEU A 26 -15.92 17.80 -16.37
C LEU A 26 -15.60 18.59 -17.63
N PRO A 27 -16.58 18.78 -18.53
CA PRO A 27 -16.43 19.70 -19.67
C PRO A 27 -16.05 21.09 -19.18
N ASN A 28 -15.30 21.86 -19.97
CA ASN A 28 -14.78 23.15 -19.53
C ASN A 28 -15.88 24.16 -19.18
N ASN A 29 -15.71 24.82 -18.03
CA ASN A 29 -16.16 26.13 -17.58
C ASN A 29 -17.66 26.38 -17.31
N ASN A 30 -17.91 26.96 -16.15
CA ASN A 30 -19.19 27.49 -15.67
C ASN A 30 -20.31 26.45 -15.46
N ILE A 31 -19.94 25.19 -15.32
CA ILE A 31 -20.88 24.13 -14.94
C ILE A 31 -21.34 24.38 -13.51
N LYS A 32 -22.66 24.31 -13.29
CA LYS A 32 -23.26 24.61 -11.99
C LYS A 32 -23.67 23.35 -11.24
N GLU A 33 -24.23 22.38 -11.96
CA GLU A 33 -24.79 21.20 -11.34
C GLU A 33 -24.68 19.96 -12.22
N ALA A 34 -24.70 18.80 -11.60
CA ALA A 34 -25.01 17.53 -12.25
C ALA A 34 -26.21 16.87 -11.60
N VAL A 35 -27.02 16.22 -12.43
CA VAL A 35 -28.06 15.31 -12.02
C VAL A 35 -27.66 13.91 -12.45
N ILE A 36 -27.55 12.99 -11.50
CA ILE A 36 -27.29 11.60 -11.82
C ILE A 36 -28.57 10.82 -11.61
N GLY A 37 -29.00 10.17 -12.69
CA GLY A 37 -30.13 9.26 -12.68
C GLY A 37 -29.66 7.86 -12.97
N PHE A 38 -30.15 6.89 -12.21
CA PHE A 38 -29.93 5.51 -12.58
C PHE A 38 -31.16 4.67 -12.26
N GLU A 39 -31.31 3.68 -13.06
CA GLU A 39 -32.37 2.72 -12.96
C GLU A 39 -31.77 1.37 -12.59
N GLY A 40 -32.25 0.78 -11.49
CA GLY A 40 -31.67 -0.44 -10.98
C GLY A 40 -32.67 -1.34 -10.27
N LYS A 41 -32.37 -2.63 -10.26
CA LYS A 41 -33.08 -3.65 -9.49
C LYS A 41 -32.09 -4.57 -8.81
N GLY A 42 -32.44 -5.14 -7.68
CA GLY A 42 -31.59 -6.06 -6.97
C GLY A 42 -32.33 -7.08 -6.15
N ASP A 43 -31.66 -8.15 -5.79
CA ASP A 43 -32.15 -9.17 -4.89
C ASP A 43 -31.12 -9.43 -3.79
N ASN A 44 -31.62 -9.64 -2.58
CA ASN A 44 -30.80 -9.83 -1.38
C ASN A 44 -29.78 -8.69 -1.13
N ILE A 45 -30.12 -7.46 -1.56
CA ILE A 45 -29.32 -6.26 -1.31
C ILE A 45 -29.80 -5.61 -0.02
N LYS A 46 -28.87 -5.38 0.89
CA LYS A 46 -29.12 -4.67 2.14
C LYS A 46 -29.16 -3.16 1.94
N LEU A 47 -28.20 -2.63 1.19
CA LEU A 47 -28.04 -1.20 0.97
C LEU A 47 -27.24 -0.93 -0.31
N VAL A 48 -27.67 0.06 -1.07
CA VAL A 48 -26.87 0.74 -2.09
C VAL A 48 -26.61 2.17 -1.64
N SER A 49 -25.38 2.62 -1.75
CA SER A 49 -25.01 4.01 -1.52
C SER A 49 -24.32 4.54 -2.78
N ILE A 50 -24.83 5.63 -3.33
CA ILE A 50 -24.20 6.37 -4.41
C ILE A 50 -23.66 7.65 -3.84
N ILE A 51 -22.37 7.81 -3.93
CA ILE A 51 -21.63 8.95 -3.41
C ILE A 51 -21.11 9.74 -4.60
N LEU A 52 -21.44 11.01 -4.63
CA LEU A 52 -21.00 11.97 -5.63
C LEU A 52 -20.09 12.98 -4.97
N ASP A 53 -18.85 13.10 -5.47
CA ASP A 53 -17.92 14.12 -5.00
C ASP A 53 -17.55 15.05 -6.16
N ALA A 54 -17.82 16.33 -6.01
CA ALA A 54 -17.32 17.39 -6.88
C ALA A 54 -15.90 17.75 -6.42
N ILE A 55 -14.91 17.54 -7.28
CA ILE A 55 -13.49 17.65 -6.95
C ILE A 55 -12.89 18.85 -7.66
N GLY A 56 -12.28 19.75 -6.91
CA GLY A 56 -11.60 20.93 -7.43
C GLY A 56 -10.20 20.65 -8.02
N LYS A 57 -9.59 21.68 -8.59
CA LYS A 57 -8.25 21.65 -9.18
C LYS A 57 -7.16 21.15 -8.22
N GLN A 58 -7.31 21.42 -6.93
CA GLN A 58 -6.38 20.98 -5.89
C GLN A 58 -6.71 19.58 -5.36
N GLU A 59 -7.56 18.83 -6.06
CA GLU A 59 -8.07 17.51 -5.66
C GLU A 59 -8.81 17.51 -4.31
N ASN A 60 -9.23 18.66 -3.84
CA ASN A 60 -10.10 18.79 -2.67
C ASN A 60 -11.56 18.54 -3.05
N ILE A 61 -12.30 17.91 -2.16
CA ILE A 61 -13.75 17.77 -2.31
C ILE A 61 -14.39 19.12 -2.01
N LEU A 62 -15.03 19.71 -3.01
CA LEU A 62 -15.78 20.96 -2.89
C LEU A 62 -17.18 20.72 -2.37
N PHE A 63 -17.84 19.71 -2.94
CA PHE A 63 -19.19 19.28 -2.54
C PHE A 63 -19.22 17.76 -2.54
N SER A 64 -20.02 17.18 -1.66
CA SER A 64 -20.26 15.75 -1.59
C SER A 64 -21.70 15.50 -1.24
N ASP A 65 -22.32 14.56 -1.92
CA ASP A 65 -23.67 14.13 -1.61
C ASP A 65 -23.78 12.60 -1.68
N THR A 66 -24.73 12.01 -0.93
CA THR A 66 -24.87 10.56 -0.82
C THR A 66 -26.32 10.15 -0.86
N LEU A 67 -26.71 9.45 -1.90
CA LEU A 67 -28.01 8.77 -2.00
C LEU A 67 -27.88 7.35 -1.42
N ARG A 68 -28.82 7.00 -0.54
CA ARG A 68 -28.91 5.64 0.03
C ARG A 68 -30.29 5.07 -0.22
N PHE A 69 -30.33 3.84 -0.72
CA PHE A 69 -31.59 3.15 -0.99
C PHE A 69 -31.40 1.62 -0.91
N ARG A 70 -32.52 0.94 -0.82
CA ARG A 70 -32.57 -0.50 -0.96
C ARG A 70 -33.32 -0.80 -2.27
N PRO A 71 -32.68 -1.42 -3.27
CA PRO A 71 -33.33 -1.78 -4.50
C PRO A 71 -34.28 -2.96 -4.24
N ASP A 72 -35.44 -2.90 -4.88
CA ASP A 72 -36.38 -4.00 -4.94
C ASP A 72 -36.10 -4.87 -6.17
N SER A 73 -36.85 -5.99 -6.27
CA SER A 73 -36.83 -6.82 -7.48
C SER A 73 -37.46 -6.11 -8.71
N ILE A 74 -38.14 -4.98 -8.48
CA ILE A 74 -38.72 -4.13 -9.51
C ILE A 74 -37.73 -3.04 -9.87
N LEU A 75 -37.62 -2.77 -11.17
CA LEU A 75 -36.77 -1.71 -11.70
C LEU A 75 -37.27 -0.34 -11.21
N SER A 76 -36.43 0.40 -10.52
CA SER A 76 -36.76 1.71 -9.96
C SER A 76 -35.76 2.76 -10.40
N LEU A 77 -36.23 3.98 -10.67
CA LEU A 77 -35.43 5.13 -11.03
C LEU A 77 -35.07 5.93 -9.77
N PHE A 78 -33.78 6.22 -9.63
CA PHE A 78 -33.22 7.05 -8.56
C PHE A 78 -32.48 8.24 -9.18
N THR A 79 -32.65 9.42 -8.60
CA THR A 79 -31.99 10.64 -9.07
C THR A 79 -31.32 11.36 -7.92
N GLN A 80 -30.18 11.98 -8.19
CA GLN A 80 -29.44 12.78 -7.21
C GLN A 80 -28.78 13.96 -7.90
N ASN A 81 -28.80 15.13 -7.24
CA ASN A 81 -28.20 16.36 -7.73
C ASN A 81 -26.92 16.67 -6.94
N ILE A 82 -25.95 17.25 -7.60
CA ILE A 82 -24.75 17.76 -6.95
C ILE A 82 -24.33 19.11 -7.53
N ASN A 83 -23.89 20.02 -6.67
CA ASN A 83 -23.28 21.29 -7.07
C ASN A 83 -21.88 21.04 -7.64
N LEU A 84 -21.61 21.60 -8.81
CA LEU A 84 -20.33 21.47 -9.52
C LEU A 84 -19.54 22.79 -9.64
N ASN A 85 -19.97 23.86 -8.97
CA ASN A 85 -19.28 25.13 -9.05
C ASN A 85 -17.78 24.99 -8.71
N ASN A 86 -16.90 25.41 -9.61
CA ASN A 86 -15.45 25.29 -9.53
C ASN A 86 -14.90 23.84 -9.46
N ALA A 87 -15.71 22.84 -9.79
CA ALA A 87 -15.23 21.47 -9.89
C ALA A 87 -14.51 21.24 -11.23
N GLU A 88 -13.46 20.45 -11.18
CA GLU A 88 -12.70 19.96 -12.33
C GLU A 88 -13.09 18.53 -12.68
N MET A 89 -13.50 17.77 -11.66
CA MET A 89 -13.88 16.37 -11.80
C MET A 89 -15.13 16.06 -10.98
N LEU A 90 -15.91 15.12 -11.50
CA LEU A 90 -16.96 14.45 -10.75
C LEU A 90 -16.51 13.02 -10.45
N ASN A 91 -16.52 12.65 -9.19
CA ASN A 91 -16.27 11.29 -8.75
C ASN A 91 -17.60 10.62 -8.40
N VAL A 92 -17.90 9.50 -9.04
CA VAL A 92 -19.10 8.69 -8.81
C VAL A 92 -18.66 7.38 -8.18
N ARG A 93 -19.12 7.13 -6.95
CA ARG A 93 -18.88 5.87 -6.24
C ARG A 93 -20.18 5.17 -5.94
N ILE A 94 -20.27 3.90 -6.29
CA ILE A 94 -21.44 3.06 -6.02
C ILE A 94 -21.01 1.93 -5.09
N ASN A 95 -21.52 1.96 -3.87
CA ASN A 95 -21.28 0.93 -2.86
C ASN A 95 -22.51 0.05 -2.72
N VAL A 96 -22.33 -1.25 -2.80
CA VAL A 96 -23.42 -2.24 -2.69
C VAL A 96 -23.13 -3.18 -1.53
N GLU A 97 -24.03 -3.25 -0.56
CA GLU A 97 -24.01 -4.23 0.53
C GLU A 97 -25.05 -5.32 0.27
N GLY A 98 -24.60 -6.58 0.24
CA GLY A 98 -25.47 -7.75 0.20
C GLY A 98 -25.95 -8.20 1.59
N GLU A 99 -27.00 -9.00 1.64
CA GLU A 99 -27.42 -9.70 2.86
C GLU A 99 -26.42 -10.83 3.19
N ILE A 100 -26.24 -11.08 4.49
CA ILE A 100 -25.34 -12.14 4.97
C ILE A 100 -25.88 -13.50 4.55
N ASP A 101 -24.99 -14.37 4.05
CA ASP A 101 -25.28 -15.75 3.68
C ASP A 101 -26.27 -15.95 2.53
N LYS A 102 -26.54 -14.90 1.75
CA LYS A 102 -27.39 -14.98 0.55
C LYS A 102 -26.60 -14.60 -0.69
N ASP A 103 -26.97 -15.18 -1.82
CA ASP A 103 -26.50 -14.70 -3.12
C ASP A 103 -27.22 -13.39 -3.43
N ALA A 104 -26.42 -12.31 -3.51
CA ALA A 104 -26.94 -10.98 -3.79
C ALA A 104 -26.51 -10.53 -5.18
N TYR A 105 -27.40 -9.87 -5.90
CA TYR A 105 -27.06 -9.20 -7.16
C TYR A 105 -27.75 -7.86 -7.27
N ILE A 106 -27.12 -6.95 -8.01
CA ILE A 106 -27.71 -5.71 -8.48
C ILE A 106 -27.50 -5.60 -9.98
N ALA A 107 -28.51 -5.15 -10.70
CA ALA A 107 -28.44 -4.85 -12.11
C ALA A 107 -28.85 -3.40 -12.34
N PHE A 108 -28.05 -2.67 -13.07
CA PHE A 108 -28.34 -1.32 -13.55
C PHE A 108 -28.70 -1.43 -15.03
N SER A 109 -29.85 -0.86 -15.42
CA SER A 109 -30.27 -0.79 -16.82
C SER A 109 -29.85 0.53 -17.45
N ARG A 110 -29.72 1.59 -16.65
CA ARG A 110 -29.42 2.93 -17.10
C ARG A 110 -28.60 3.68 -16.04
N LEU A 111 -27.59 4.41 -16.48
CA LEU A 111 -26.86 5.39 -15.70
C LEU A 111 -26.75 6.65 -16.54
N ASP A 112 -27.50 7.67 -16.20
CA ASP A 112 -27.50 8.95 -16.88
C ASP A 112 -26.78 10.00 -16.02
N ILE A 113 -25.98 10.80 -16.68
CA ILE A 113 -25.38 11.98 -16.06
C ILE A 113 -25.76 13.19 -16.91
N LEU A 114 -26.58 14.06 -16.32
CA LEU A 114 -26.95 15.34 -16.93
C LEU A 114 -26.08 16.43 -16.29
N ILE A 115 -25.47 17.24 -17.11
CA ILE A 115 -24.70 18.42 -16.69
C ILE A 115 -25.45 19.65 -17.16
N ASP A 116 -25.89 20.52 -16.22
CA ASP A 116 -26.75 21.68 -16.51
C ASP A 116 -27.95 21.30 -17.38
N GLY A 117 -28.56 20.15 -17.12
CA GLY A 117 -29.73 19.63 -17.82
C GLY A 117 -29.44 18.95 -19.16
N LYS A 118 -28.19 18.84 -19.60
CA LYS A 118 -27.81 18.16 -20.85
C LYS A 118 -27.08 16.86 -20.58
N PRO A 119 -27.32 15.79 -21.35
CA PRO A 119 -26.56 14.55 -21.25
C PRO A 119 -25.04 14.78 -21.38
N ILE A 120 -24.26 14.07 -20.58
CA ILE A 120 -22.80 14.24 -20.56
C ILE A 120 -22.14 13.88 -21.91
N ASP A 121 -22.73 12.97 -22.66
CA ASP A 121 -22.26 12.54 -23.98
C ASP A 121 -22.51 13.58 -25.10
N GLU A 122 -23.32 14.63 -24.85
CA GLU A 122 -23.45 15.78 -25.73
C GLU A 122 -22.29 16.78 -25.60
N PHE A 123 -21.48 16.65 -24.56
CA PHE A 123 -20.31 17.50 -24.38
C PHE A 123 -19.07 16.87 -25.05
N PRO A 124 -18.16 17.70 -25.58
CA PRO A 124 -16.89 17.19 -26.09
C PRO A 124 -16.10 16.54 -24.95
N VAL A 125 -15.48 15.40 -25.23
CA VAL A 125 -14.61 14.72 -24.26
C VAL A 125 -13.47 15.69 -23.92
N ARG A 126 -13.39 16.08 -22.64
CA ARG A 126 -12.29 16.88 -22.15
C ARG A 126 -11.04 16.04 -22.07
N THR A 127 -10.00 16.46 -22.76
CA THR A 127 -8.65 15.96 -22.61
C THR A 127 -7.81 16.95 -21.82
N LEU A 128 -6.95 16.45 -20.93
CA LEU A 128 -5.97 17.32 -20.29
C LEU A 128 -4.96 17.77 -21.35
N SER A 129 -4.58 19.04 -21.29
CA SER A 129 -3.52 19.57 -22.16
C SER A 129 -2.17 18.98 -21.73
N PRO A 130 -1.23 18.84 -22.68
CA PRO A 130 0.16 18.57 -22.34
C PRO A 130 0.68 19.59 -21.33
N LEU A 131 1.48 19.15 -20.39
CA LEU A 131 2.11 20.04 -19.43
C LEU A 131 3.12 20.94 -20.15
N ILE A 132 2.94 22.25 -20.03
CA ILE A 132 3.86 23.24 -20.58
C ILE A 132 4.47 23.99 -19.41
N VAL A 133 5.78 23.87 -19.24
CA VAL A 133 6.53 24.63 -18.26
C VAL A 133 7.46 25.57 -19.01
N ASP A 134 7.14 26.86 -18.97
CA ASP A 134 7.86 27.91 -19.72
C ASP A 134 9.29 28.17 -19.20
N LYS A 135 9.61 27.64 -18.03
CA LYS A 135 10.92 27.79 -17.38
C LYS A 135 11.73 26.52 -17.50
N LYS A 136 13.06 26.70 -17.56
CA LYS A 136 13.97 25.57 -17.44
C LYS A 136 13.71 24.84 -16.11
N ILE A 137 13.35 23.57 -16.21
CA ILE A 137 13.10 22.73 -15.02
C ILE A 137 14.40 22.56 -14.26
N ASN A 138 14.35 22.80 -12.96
CA ASN A 138 15.45 22.46 -12.07
C ASN A 138 15.39 20.97 -11.79
N TYR A 139 16.40 20.24 -12.25
CA TYR A 139 16.54 18.83 -11.93
C TYR A 139 17.97 18.50 -11.51
N THR A 140 18.12 17.43 -10.77
CA THR A 140 19.41 16.87 -10.35
C THR A 140 19.56 15.50 -10.98
N GLY A 141 20.47 15.36 -11.92
CA GLY A 141 20.81 14.06 -12.51
C GLY A 141 21.29 13.09 -11.43
N ILE A 142 20.82 11.87 -11.49
CA ILE A 142 21.19 10.80 -10.57
C ILE A 142 22.02 9.79 -11.34
N ASN A 143 23.30 9.68 -11.00
CA ASN A 143 24.09 8.59 -11.50
C ASN A 143 23.92 7.39 -10.56
N VAL A 144 23.30 6.33 -11.08
CA VAL A 144 23.00 5.10 -10.31
C VAL A 144 24.28 4.45 -9.76
N ASP A 145 25.41 4.62 -10.45
CA ASP A 145 26.72 4.10 -10.04
C ASP A 145 27.48 5.04 -9.07
N ARG A 146 27.01 6.27 -8.92
CA ARG A 146 27.60 7.26 -8.03
C ARG A 146 26.68 7.58 -6.86
N LYS A 147 27.28 8.04 -5.78
CA LYS A 147 26.53 8.51 -4.61
C LYS A 147 25.59 9.64 -5.03
N ILE A 148 24.32 9.41 -4.87
CA ILE A 148 23.29 10.43 -5.06
C ILE A 148 23.53 11.53 -4.03
N GLY A 149 23.58 12.77 -4.47
CA GLY A 149 23.74 13.90 -3.56
C GLY A 149 22.44 14.19 -2.79
N LEU A 150 22.02 13.29 -1.89
CA LEU A 150 20.81 13.50 -1.07
C LEU A 150 20.86 14.81 -0.29
N GLU A 151 22.06 15.25 0.06
CA GLU A 151 22.30 16.51 0.75
C GLU A 151 21.92 17.74 -0.10
N GLN A 152 21.75 17.57 -1.40
CA GLN A 152 21.30 18.61 -2.33
C GLN A 152 19.78 18.64 -2.50
N ILE A 153 19.07 17.65 -1.95
CA ILE A 153 17.61 17.54 -2.06
C ILE A 153 17.01 18.12 -0.78
N ASN A 154 16.56 19.39 -0.84
CA ASN A 154 16.02 20.10 0.31
C ASN A 154 14.79 19.41 0.90
N GLU A 155 13.97 18.75 0.04
CA GLU A 155 12.78 18.02 0.42
C GLU A 155 13.08 16.76 1.27
N ILE A 156 14.36 16.40 1.40
CA ILE A 156 14.86 15.29 2.22
C ILE A 156 15.62 15.79 3.45
N ASN A 157 16.49 16.81 3.26
CA ASN A 157 17.46 17.21 4.27
C ASN A 157 16.83 17.68 5.57
N ASP A 158 15.84 18.56 5.49
CA ASP A 158 15.20 19.19 6.66
C ASP A 158 14.06 18.37 7.23
N LYS A 159 13.81 17.17 6.68
CA LYS A 159 12.63 16.37 7.03
C LYS A 159 12.99 15.24 7.97
N LYS A 160 12.14 15.05 8.97
CA LYS A 160 12.25 13.93 9.91
C LYS A 160 11.77 12.63 9.29
N ILE A 161 10.72 12.69 8.47
CA ILE A 161 10.09 11.51 7.87
C ILE A 161 10.02 11.69 6.35
N ILE A 162 10.68 10.80 5.64
CA ILE A 162 10.76 10.79 4.18
C ILE A 162 9.90 9.63 3.68
N GLY A 163 8.83 9.95 2.95
CA GLY A 163 7.98 8.96 2.28
C GLY A 163 8.43 8.75 0.84
N LEU A 164 8.79 7.54 0.48
CA LEU A 164 9.19 7.14 -0.87
C LEU A 164 8.07 6.32 -1.49
N GLY A 165 7.33 6.89 -2.42
CA GLY A 165 6.16 6.30 -3.07
C GLY A 165 6.47 5.75 -4.45
N GLU A 166 6.37 4.45 -4.69
CA GLU A 166 6.46 3.88 -6.03
C GLU A 166 5.13 4.00 -6.78
N SER A 167 5.17 4.47 -8.03
CA SER A 167 3.98 4.57 -8.88
C SER A 167 3.55 3.23 -9.47
N VAL A 168 4.45 2.26 -9.51
CA VAL A 168 4.23 0.93 -10.09
C VAL A 168 4.85 -0.12 -9.19
N HIS A 169 4.03 -1.06 -8.74
CA HIS A 169 4.53 -2.25 -8.06
C HIS A 169 5.29 -3.19 -9.01
N GLY A 170 6.26 -3.91 -8.45
CA GLY A 170 6.97 -4.96 -9.18
C GLY A 170 7.94 -4.45 -10.24
N ASN A 171 8.35 -3.17 -10.20
CA ASN A 171 9.40 -2.63 -11.06
C ASN A 171 10.74 -2.60 -10.32
N ASP A 172 11.74 -3.33 -10.83
CA ASP A 172 13.05 -3.44 -10.19
C ASP A 172 13.87 -2.16 -10.26
N GLY A 173 13.71 -1.35 -11.29
CA GLY A 173 14.41 -0.07 -11.41
C GLY A 173 14.01 0.89 -10.30
N ILE A 174 12.71 1.03 -10.04
CA ILE A 174 12.18 1.83 -8.93
C ILE A 174 12.68 1.27 -7.59
N LYS A 175 12.56 -0.04 -7.38
CA LYS A 175 12.96 -0.69 -6.13
C LYS A 175 14.46 -0.53 -5.85
N ASN A 176 15.31 -0.74 -6.85
CA ASN A 176 16.76 -0.58 -6.72
C ASN A 176 17.12 0.86 -6.39
N LEU A 177 16.53 1.84 -7.06
CA LEU A 177 16.76 3.25 -6.77
C LEU A 177 16.29 3.61 -5.36
N ALA A 178 15.11 3.17 -4.94
CA ALA A 178 14.59 3.39 -3.60
C ALA A 178 15.53 2.80 -2.52
N TYR A 179 16.00 1.57 -2.71
CA TYR A 179 16.94 0.93 -1.78
C TYR A 179 18.29 1.66 -1.70
N GLN A 180 18.81 2.16 -2.82
CA GLN A 180 20.03 2.98 -2.82
C GLN A 180 19.82 4.28 -2.05
N LEU A 181 18.70 4.98 -2.24
CA LEU A 181 18.36 6.18 -1.49
C LEU A 181 18.24 5.91 0.02
N ILE A 182 17.57 4.82 0.40
CA ILE A 182 17.46 4.41 1.80
C ILE A 182 18.83 4.15 2.41
N ILE A 183 19.71 3.41 1.73
CA ILE A 183 21.07 3.16 2.21
C ILE A 183 21.84 4.47 2.42
N GLN A 184 21.74 5.40 1.47
CA GLN A 184 22.41 6.70 1.62
C GLN A 184 21.83 7.54 2.77
N ALA A 185 20.50 7.49 2.98
CA ALA A 185 19.88 8.14 4.13
C ALA A 185 20.37 7.54 5.46
N VAL A 186 20.56 6.22 5.52
CA VAL A 186 21.14 5.52 6.67
C VAL A 186 22.60 5.93 6.90
N GLU A 187 23.41 5.97 5.83
CA GLU A 187 24.84 6.25 5.91
C GLU A 187 25.15 7.72 6.21
N ARG A 188 24.30 8.68 5.77
CA ARG A 188 24.64 10.11 5.75
C ARG A 188 23.66 11.03 6.48
N LEU A 189 22.38 10.66 6.57
CA LEU A 189 21.34 11.53 7.10
C LEU A 189 20.81 11.10 8.47
N ASN A 190 21.57 10.30 9.21
CA ASN A 190 21.18 9.77 10.52
C ASN A 190 19.79 9.06 10.52
N CYS A 191 19.49 8.34 9.43
CA CYS A 191 18.28 7.51 9.39
C CYS A 191 18.49 6.26 10.26
N LYS A 192 17.65 6.07 11.27
CA LYS A 192 17.70 4.93 12.19
C LYS A 192 16.52 3.97 12.05
N LEU A 193 15.50 4.37 11.30
CA LEU A 193 14.32 3.56 11.09
C LEU A 193 13.93 3.54 9.61
N VAL A 194 13.81 2.35 9.07
CA VAL A 194 13.28 2.09 7.74
C VAL A 194 11.98 1.34 7.88
N LEU A 195 10.91 1.86 7.30
CA LEU A 195 9.61 1.23 7.25
C LEU A 195 9.26 0.84 5.80
N GLN A 196 8.71 -0.34 5.62
CA GLN A 196 8.29 -0.84 4.31
C GLN A 196 6.81 -1.24 4.30
N GLU A 197 6.20 -1.15 3.13
CA GLU A 197 4.85 -1.68 2.88
C GLU A 197 4.90 -3.21 2.84
N MET A 198 5.06 -3.78 4.00
CA MET A 198 4.97 -5.22 4.26
C MET A 198 4.39 -5.43 5.66
N PRO A 199 3.73 -6.57 5.93
CA PRO A 199 3.23 -6.85 7.28
C PRO A 199 4.33 -6.75 8.34
N LEU A 200 4.01 -6.10 9.46
CA LEU A 200 4.98 -5.87 10.54
C LEU A 200 5.59 -7.19 11.04
N GLU A 201 4.76 -8.22 11.21
CA GLU A 201 5.19 -9.55 11.67
C GLU A 201 6.16 -10.24 10.70
N GLN A 202 6.03 -10.01 9.40
CA GLN A 202 6.92 -10.60 8.40
C GLN A 202 8.31 -9.96 8.40
N SER A 203 8.43 -8.74 8.91
CA SER A 203 9.70 -8.03 8.97
C SER A 203 10.62 -8.49 10.12
N PHE A 204 10.13 -9.28 11.07
CA PHE A 204 10.94 -9.71 12.22
C PHE A 204 12.21 -10.45 11.81
N ALA A 205 12.10 -11.38 10.87
CA ALA A 205 13.26 -12.11 10.36
C ALA A 205 14.27 -11.18 9.69
N TYR A 206 13.79 -10.20 8.91
CA TYR A 206 14.65 -9.20 8.25
C TYR A 206 15.34 -8.29 9.26
N ASN A 207 14.56 -7.77 10.23
CA ASN A 207 15.15 -6.94 11.26
C ASN A 207 16.18 -7.72 12.10
N ARG A 208 15.88 -8.96 12.49
CA ARG A 208 16.84 -9.80 13.22
C ARG A 208 18.10 -10.06 12.39
N PHE A 209 17.96 -10.33 11.11
CA PHE A 209 19.10 -10.54 10.22
C PHE A 209 20.04 -9.34 10.15
N ILE A 210 19.52 -8.12 10.12
CA ILE A 210 20.36 -6.92 10.09
C ILE A 210 20.87 -6.50 11.49
N GLN A 211 20.32 -7.05 12.58
CA GLN A 211 20.72 -6.73 13.95
C GLN A 211 21.74 -7.72 14.55
N ASP A 212 21.68 -8.98 14.14
CA ASP A 212 22.44 -10.09 14.72
C ASP A 212 23.29 -10.77 13.66
N ASP A 213 24.63 -10.65 13.81
CA ASP A 213 25.59 -11.21 12.86
C ASP A 213 25.59 -12.77 12.84
N ASN A 214 25.00 -13.42 13.86
CA ASN A 214 24.87 -14.88 13.94
C ASN A 214 23.53 -15.41 13.41
N TYR A 215 22.57 -14.53 13.09
CA TYR A 215 21.29 -14.96 12.57
C TYR A 215 21.37 -15.22 11.07
N GLU A 216 20.94 -16.41 10.65
CA GLU A 216 20.82 -16.79 9.25
C GLU A 216 19.38 -16.57 8.77
N LEU A 217 19.24 -15.84 7.67
CA LEU A 217 17.95 -15.61 7.04
C LEU A 217 17.60 -16.82 6.15
N ASP A 218 16.41 -17.39 6.37
CA ASP A 218 15.88 -18.38 5.45
C ASP A 218 15.68 -17.77 4.06
N SER A 219 16.41 -18.28 3.07
CA SER A 219 16.36 -17.78 1.70
C SER A 219 14.97 -17.89 1.06
N SER A 220 14.11 -18.79 1.57
CA SER A 220 12.73 -18.91 1.11
C SER A 220 11.86 -17.70 1.47
N LEU A 221 12.28 -16.89 2.45
CA LEU A 221 11.61 -15.65 2.86
C LEU A 221 11.97 -14.46 1.96
N VAL A 222 13.03 -14.56 1.17
CA VAL A 222 13.51 -13.47 0.30
C VAL A 222 13.05 -13.71 -1.12
N ILE A 223 12.28 -12.78 -1.65
CA ILE A 223 11.61 -12.93 -2.94
C ILE A 223 12.55 -12.59 -4.11
N ASN A 224 13.51 -11.65 -3.93
CA ASN A 224 14.41 -11.21 -5.01
C ASN A 224 15.80 -10.79 -4.53
N HIS A 225 16.75 -10.72 -5.48
CA HIS A 225 18.15 -10.33 -5.24
C HIS A 225 18.29 -8.89 -4.75
N ALA A 226 17.47 -7.95 -5.23
CA ALA A 226 17.52 -6.57 -4.78
C ALA A 226 17.27 -6.47 -3.26
N THR A 227 16.30 -7.24 -2.76
CA THR A 227 16.00 -7.29 -1.32
C THR A 227 17.15 -7.89 -0.51
N ILE A 228 17.75 -9.01 -0.94
CA ILE A 228 18.87 -9.60 -0.19
C ILE A 228 20.10 -8.70 -0.20
N ASN A 229 20.42 -8.05 -1.31
CA ASN A 229 21.49 -7.09 -1.41
C ASN A 229 21.27 -5.88 -0.48
N PHE A 230 20.07 -5.37 -0.44
CA PHE A 230 19.67 -4.29 0.48
C PHE A 230 19.83 -4.71 1.94
N LEU A 231 19.35 -5.89 2.33
CA LEU A 231 19.47 -6.43 3.69
C LEU A 231 20.95 -6.63 4.08
N ASN A 232 21.77 -7.16 3.18
CA ASN A 232 23.20 -7.33 3.40
C ASN A 232 23.92 -5.99 3.63
N ARG A 233 23.55 -4.95 2.88
CA ARG A 233 24.13 -3.60 3.10
C ARG A 233 23.71 -3.02 4.45
N LEU A 234 22.47 -3.17 4.87
CA LEU A 234 22.01 -2.73 6.20
C LEU A 234 22.70 -3.52 7.31
N ARG A 235 22.90 -4.84 7.14
CA ARG A 235 23.65 -5.69 8.06
C ARG A 235 25.09 -5.23 8.19
N SER A 236 25.75 -5.00 7.08
CA SER A 236 27.15 -4.48 7.05
C SER A 236 27.25 -3.12 7.74
N PHE A 237 26.28 -2.23 7.53
CA PHE A 237 26.22 -0.95 8.22
C PHE A 237 26.07 -1.11 9.74
N ASN A 238 25.29 -2.10 10.20
CA ASN A 238 25.04 -2.36 11.61
C ASN A 238 26.16 -3.12 12.33
N SER A 239 26.98 -3.87 11.57
CA SER A 239 28.06 -4.68 12.15
C SER A 239 29.03 -3.83 12.97
N GLY A 240 29.39 -4.31 14.16
CA GLY A 240 30.26 -3.61 15.09
C GLY A 240 29.67 -2.37 15.79
N LYS A 241 28.42 -1.99 15.51
CA LYS A 241 27.78 -0.85 16.16
C LYS A 241 27.05 -1.24 17.45
N THR A 242 26.96 -0.27 18.36
CA THR A 242 26.10 -0.40 19.54
C THR A 242 24.64 -0.46 19.16
N LYS A 243 23.79 -1.05 19.99
CA LYS A 243 22.36 -1.25 19.74
C LYS A 243 21.65 0.03 19.33
N ASP A 244 21.94 1.16 19.98
CA ASP A 244 21.28 2.45 19.75
C ASP A 244 21.79 3.15 18.46
N SER A 245 22.93 2.70 17.94
CA SER A 245 23.51 3.21 16.70
C SER A 245 23.09 2.43 15.47
N LYS A 246 22.48 1.26 15.64
CA LYS A 246 22.02 0.40 14.56
C LYS A 246 20.76 0.94 13.91
N VAL A 247 20.67 0.84 12.58
CA VAL A 247 19.41 1.06 11.86
C VAL A 247 18.48 -0.14 12.04
N LYS A 248 17.19 0.13 12.11
CA LYS A 248 16.14 -0.89 12.21
C LYS A 248 15.29 -0.91 10.95
N LEU A 249 14.83 -2.10 10.56
CA LEU A 249 13.94 -2.33 9.42
C LEU A 249 12.69 -3.04 9.87
N TYR A 250 11.54 -2.41 9.67
CA TYR A 250 10.25 -3.00 10.00
C TYR A 250 9.23 -2.83 8.86
N GLY A 251 8.28 -3.76 8.79
CA GLY A 251 7.05 -3.58 8.07
C GLY A 251 6.12 -2.64 8.83
N MET A 252 5.27 -1.92 8.11
CA MET A 252 4.23 -1.09 8.72
C MET A 252 2.83 -1.56 8.35
N ASP A 253 2.71 -2.45 7.39
CA ASP A 253 1.43 -2.89 6.86
C ASP A 253 0.75 -3.91 7.79
N TYR A 254 -0.50 -4.11 7.51
CA TYR A 254 -1.34 -5.13 8.10
C TYR A 254 -1.96 -5.96 6.99
N ASN A 255 -1.61 -7.23 6.92
CA ASN A 255 -2.08 -8.10 5.84
C ASN A 255 -3.59 -8.33 5.92
N SER A 256 -4.32 -7.45 5.26
CA SER A 256 -5.77 -7.37 5.34
C SER A 256 -6.50 -8.21 4.30
N ILE A 257 -5.85 -8.48 3.15
CA ILE A 257 -6.56 -8.96 1.96
C ILE A 257 -6.74 -10.47 1.96
N LEU A 258 -5.74 -11.20 2.43
CA LEU A 258 -5.69 -12.67 2.30
C LEU A 258 -5.88 -13.40 3.62
N SER A 259 -6.02 -12.69 4.72
CA SER A 259 -5.91 -13.33 6.00
C SER A 259 -7.03 -12.94 6.94
N SER A 260 -7.61 -13.94 7.53
CA SER A 260 -8.26 -13.78 8.81
C SER A 260 -7.24 -13.24 9.82
N THR A 261 -7.70 -12.68 10.93
CA THR A 261 -6.89 -12.29 12.07
C THR A 261 -5.92 -13.36 12.57
N GLN A 262 -5.97 -14.56 11.99
CA GLN A 262 -5.06 -15.66 12.20
C GLN A 262 -3.73 -15.49 11.47
N SER A 263 -3.61 -14.69 10.40
CA SER A 263 -2.35 -14.67 9.66
C SER A 263 -1.24 -13.94 10.38
N SER A 264 -1.53 -12.84 11.06
CA SER A 264 -0.51 -12.19 11.90
C SER A 264 -0.03 -13.13 13.01
N ALA A 265 -0.95 -13.82 13.66
CA ALA A 265 -0.60 -14.84 14.66
C ALA A 265 0.19 -16.01 14.04
N MET A 266 -0.14 -16.43 12.83
CA MET A 266 0.57 -17.49 12.10
C MET A 266 1.98 -17.06 11.69
N ASP A 267 2.19 -15.85 11.24
CA ASP A 267 3.52 -15.36 10.86
C ASP A 267 4.40 -15.16 12.12
N ILE A 268 3.82 -14.71 13.24
CA ILE A 268 4.50 -14.69 14.54
C ILE A 268 4.84 -16.12 14.97
N PHE A 269 3.91 -17.07 14.85
CA PHE A 269 4.14 -18.48 15.14
C PHE A 269 5.32 -19.03 14.34
N ASP A 270 5.35 -18.81 13.03
CA ASP A 270 6.44 -19.27 12.18
C ASP A 270 7.78 -18.70 12.66
N PHE A 271 7.85 -17.40 12.93
CA PHE A 271 9.07 -16.75 13.42
C PHE A 271 9.57 -17.34 14.76
N ILE A 272 8.71 -17.40 15.77
CA ILE A 272 9.14 -17.86 17.11
C ILE A 272 9.46 -19.35 17.15
N THR A 273 8.76 -20.19 16.37
CA THR A 273 9.02 -21.63 16.32
C THR A 273 10.34 -21.97 15.64
N VAL A 274 10.72 -21.22 14.59
CA VAL A 274 12.05 -21.36 13.98
C VAL A 274 13.14 -21.03 14.98
N LEU A 275 13.00 -19.93 15.71
CA LEU A 275 13.97 -19.54 16.74
C LEU A 275 14.06 -20.57 17.87
N ASN A 276 12.91 -21.13 18.31
CA ASN A 276 12.86 -22.06 19.44
C ASN A 276 13.26 -23.50 19.07
N GLN A 277 13.57 -23.78 17.81
CA GLN A 277 13.88 -25.14 17.37
C GLN A 277 15.09 -25.74 18.08
N LYS A 278 16.12 -24.92 18.33
CA LYS A 278 17.34 -25.34 19.05
C LYS A 278 17.20 -25.21 20.58
N SER A 279 16.55 -24.14 21.04
CA SER A 279 16.51 -23.77 22.46
C SER A 279 15.43 -24.51 23.24
N GLN A 280 14.36 -24.93 22.58
CA GLN A 280 13.23 -25.71 23.14
C GLN A 280 12.68 -25.14 24.45
N ILE A 281 12.54 -23.80 24.52
CA ILE A 281 12.01 -23.13 25.72
C ILE A 281 10.52 -23.44 25.85
N PRO A 282 10.06 -24.08 26.94
CA PRO A 282 8.67 -24.51 27.09
C PRO A 282 7.66 -23.36 27.00
N GLU A 283 7.98 -22.21 27.56
CA GLU A 283 7.10 -21.03 27.52
C GLU A 283 6.93 -20.47 26.10
N VAL A 284 7.94 -20.61 25.24
CA VAL A 284 7.82 -20.23 23.82
C VAL A 284 6.96 -21.25 23.06
N ASP A 285 7.06 -22.54 23.40
CA ASP A 285 6.18 -23.57 22.85
C ASP A 285 4.72 -23.33 23.25
N GLN A 286 4.46 -22.99 24.53
CA GLN A 286 3.11 -22.68 25.02
C GLN A 286 2.57 -21.41 24.35
N LEU A 287 3.38 -20.34 24.21
CA LEU A 287 2.99 -19.14 23.46
C LEU A 287 2.62 -19.47 22.01
N SER A 288 3.41 -20.32 21.36
CA SER A 288 3.14 -20.76 19.98
C SER A 288 1.77 -21.41 19.83
N LEU A 289 1.38 -22.28 20.77
CA LEU A 289 0.06 -22.90 20.76
C LEU A 289 -1.07 -21.89 21.03
N LEU A 290 -0.85 -20.92 21.93
CA LEU A 290 -1.83 -19.87 22.22
C LEU A 290 -2.09 -18.98 20.99
N LEU A 291 -1.05 -18.63 20.22
CA LEU A 291 -1.18 -17.89 18.98
C LEU A 291 -2.08 -18.61 17.96
N MET A 292 -2.04 -19.94 17.94
CA MET A 292 -2.86 -20.75 17.02
C MET A 292 -4.31 -20.93 17.48
N LYS A 293 -4.62 -20.70 18.76
CA LYS A 293 -5.96 -20.90 19.36
C LYS A 293 -6.93 -19.74 19.15
N LYS A 294 -6.65 -18.74 18.33
CA LYS A 294 -7.48 -17.54 18.13
C LYS A 294 -7.73 -16.69 19.40
N ASP A 295 -7.22 -17.08 20.53
CA ASP A 295 -7.38 -16.33 21.78
C ASP A 295 -6.21 -15.39 22.02
N ARG A 296 -6.34 -14.20 21.46
CA ARG A 296 -5.32 -13.15 21.55
C ARG A 296 -5.12 -12.65 22.98
N ASN A 297 -6.17 -12.62 23.78
CA ASN A 297 -6.07 -12.16 25.17
C ASN A 297 -5.21 -13.13 25.99
N CYS A 298 -5.41 -14.44 25.80
CA CYS A 298 -4.56 -15.44 26.44
C CYS A 298 -3.10 -15.31 25.99
N ALA A 299 -2.83 -15.09 24.70
CA ALA A 299 -1.47 -14.90 24.20
C ALA A 299 -0.81 -13.61 24.77
N ILE A 300 -1.55 -12.50 24.86
CA ILE A 300 -1.08 -11.24 25.44
C ILE A 300 -0.75 -11.44 26.92
N ASN A 301 -1.69 -11.98 27.70
CA ASN A 301 -1.51 -12.21 29.14
C ASN A 301 -0.33 -13.17 29.40
N PHE A 302 -0.20 -14.20 28.59
CA PHE A 302 0.90 -15.15 28.70
C PHE A 302 2.26 -14.50 28.43
N LEU A 303 2.37 -13.67 27.39
CA LEU A 303 3.56 -12.90 27.08
C LEU A 303 3.96 -11.96 28.22
N ASP A 304 3.00 -11.26 28.80
CA ASP A 304 3.26 -10.34 29.91
C ASP A 304 3.71 -11.11 31.20
N THR A 305 3.09 -12.25 31.47
CA THR A 305 3.40 -13.05 32.70
C THR A 305 4.73 -13.81 32.59
N HIS A 306 5.10 -14.30 31.38
CA HIS A 306 6.29 -15.14 31.19
C HIS A 306 7.43 -14.38 30.46
N ARG A 307 7.39 -13.07 30.48
CA ARG A 307 8.32 -12.19 29.74
C ARG A 307 9.79 -12.55 29.98
N ASP A 308 10.18 -12.82 31.22
CA ASP A 308 11.59 -13.08 31.56
C ASP A 308 12.11 -14.41 31.01
N LYS A 309 11.26 -15.40 30.89
CA LYS A 309 11.62 -16.68 30.28
C LYS A 309 11.68 -16.56 28.75
N ILE A 310 10.73 -15.82 28.15
CA ILE A 310 10.65 -15.59 26.72
C ILE A 310 11.80 -14.69 26.22
N LYS A 311 12.30 -13.77 27.06
CA LYS A 311 13.48 -12.94 26.75
C LYS A 311 14.78 -13.73 26.53
N LYS A 312 14.84 -14.99 26.90
CA LYS A 312 15.98 -15.87 26.57
C LYS A 312 16.09 -16.13 25.06
N LEU A 313 15.00 -15.94 24.32
CA LEU A 313 14.91 -16.17 22.88
C LEU A 313 14.58 -14.91 22.08
N LEU A 314 13.60 -14.15 22.55
CA LEU A 314 13.11 -12.93 21.90
C LEU A 314 13.70 -11.69 22.58
N THR A 315 14.09 -10.71 21.79
CA THR A 315 14.50 -9.41 22.35
C THR A 315 13.29 -8.68 22.96
N ALA A 316 13.56 -7.76 23.89
CA ALA A 316 12.50 -6.94 24.46
C ALA A 316 11.72 -6.15 23.39
N GLU A 317 12.38 -5.74 22.31
CA GLU A 317 11.78 -5.03 21.18
C GLU A 317 10.83 -5.93 20.40
N GLU A 318 11.20 -7.17 20.12
CA GLU A 318 10.34 -8.15 19.44
C GLU A 318 9.10 -8.48 20.26
N ILE A 319 9.27 -8.68 21.58
CA ILE A 319 8.13 -8.91 22.49
C ILE A 319 7.14 -7.75 22.42
N GLU A 320 7.62 -6.51 22.45
CA GLU A 320 6.77 -5.32 22.38
C GLU A 320 6.07 -5.17 21.03
N CYS A 321 6.77 -5.48 19.93
CA CYS A 321 6.16 -5.50 18.61
C CYS A 321 5.10 -6.60 18.49
N ILE A 322 5.35 -7.78 19.02
CA ILE A 322 4.35 -8.87 19.07
C ILE A 322 3.11 -8.44 19.86
N LEU A 323 3.29 -7.86 21.05
CA LEU A 323 2.19 -7.35 21.86
C LEU A 323 1.40 -6.27 21.12
N HIS A 324 2.11 -5.35 20.43
CA HIS A 324 1.48 -4.31 19.62
C HIS A 324 0.62 -4.93 18.49
N ILE A 325 1.16 -5.88 17.72
CA ILE A 325 0.44 -6.57 16.64
C ILE A 325 -0.82 -7.27 17.18
N LEU A 326 -0.70 -7.99 18.28
CA LEU A 326 -1.83 -8.69 18.87
C LEU A 326 -2.94 -7.73 19.33
N ARG A 327 -2.58 -6.56 19.88
CA ARG A 327 -3.53 -5.52 20.28
C ARG A 327 -4.19 -4.87 19.07
N VAL A 328 -3.41 -4.50 18.03
CA VAL A 328 -3.91 -3.91 16.80
C VAL A 328 -4.82 -4.88 16.04
N SER A 329 -4.44 -6.15 15.95
CA SER A 329 -5.25 -7.17 15.28
C SER A 329 -6.62 -7.37 15.94
N LYS A 330 -6.74 -7.12 17.25
CA LYS A 330 -8.02 -7.12 17.94
C LYS A 330 -8.93 -5.96 17.50
N GLN A 331 -8.34 -4.81 17.22
CA GLN A 331 -9.08 -3.60 16.79
C GLN A 331 -9.47 -3.64 15.32
N ALA A 332 -8.71 -4.35 14.50
CA ALA A 332 -8.89 -4.39 13.05
C ALA A 332 -10.15 -5.12 12.58
N GLY A 333 -10.80 -5.92 13.46
CA GLY A 333 -11.96 -6.74 13.08
C GLY A 333 -11.58 -7.99 12.28
N ASP A 334 -12.56 -8.86 12.06
CA ASP A 334 -12.27 -10.23 11.63
C ASP A 334 -12.36 -10.50 10.13
N ALA A 335 -12.99 -9.68 9.32
CA ALA A 335 -13.09 -9.96 7.88
C ALA A 335 -13.65 -8.82 7.03
N GLY A 336 -13.40 -8.89 5.72
CA GLY A 336 -14.12 -8.17 4.68
C GLY A 336 -13.56 -6.81 4.31
N ILE A 337 -14.37 -6.03 3.60
CA ILE A 337 -14.01 -4.73 3.03
C ILE A 337 -13.67 -3.68 4.10
N GLU A 338 -14.29 -3.76 5.29
CA GLU A 338 -13.97 -2.84 6.40
C GLU A 338 -12.51 -2.91 6.80
N ARG A 339 -11.93 -4.08 6.74
CA ARG A 339 -10.53 -4.31 7.01
C ARG A 339 -9.63 -3.67 5.96
N PHE A 340 -10.03 -3.74 4.69
CA PHE A 340 -9.34 -3.07 3.60
C PHE A 340 -9.43 -1.54 3.73
N ILE A 341 -10.60 -1.00 4.07
CA ILE A 341 -10.80 0.43 4.33
C ILE A 341 -9.94 0.91 5.51
N ARG A 342 -9.74 0.06 6.52
CA ARG A 342 -8.94 0.37 7.71
C ARG A 342 -7.43 0.13 7.53
N ARG A 343 -6.99 -0.51 6.45
CA ARG A 343 -5.60 -0.89 6.23
C ARG A 343 -4.64 0.28 6.46
N ASP A 344 -4.89 1.40 5.80
CA ASP A 344 -4.03 2.57 5.88
C ASP A 344 -4.00 3.22 7.27
N SER A 345 -5.13 3.23 7.99
CA SER A 345 -5.17 3.68 9.37
C SER A 345 -4.36 2.77 10.30
N ILE A 346 -4.36 1.46 10.03
CA ILE A 346 -3.56 0.49 10.79
C ILE A 346 -2.09 0.64 10.43
N MET A 347 -1.74 0.83 9.16
CA MET A 347 -0.38 1.16 8.73
C MET A 347 0.15 2.36 9.49
N PHE A 348 -0.67 3.41 9.65
CA PHE A 348 -0.31 4.58 10.43
C PHE A 348 -0.10 4.26 11.92
N VAL A 349 -0.98 3.46 12.53
CA VAL A 349 -0.84 3.05 13.94
C VAL A 349 0.47 2.26 14.15
N ASN A 350 0.80 1.36 13.24
CA ASN A 350 2.05 0.60 13.27
C ASN A 350 3.27 1.53 13.08
N ALA A 351 3.25 2.37 12.05
CA ALA A 351 4.34 3.31 11.77
C ALA A 351 4.58 4.26 12.94
N ARG A 352 3.52 4.84 13.53
CA ARG A 352 3.61 5.73 14.68
C ARG A 352 4.22 5.03 15.88
N PHE A 353 3.76 3.81 16.21
CA PHE A 353 4.34 3.00 17.28
C PHE A 353 5.86 2.80 17.10
N LEU A 354 6.29 2.47 15.88
CA LEU A 354 7.70 2.25 15.56
C LEU A 354 8.52 3.55 15.59
N ILE A 355 7.98 4.65 15.09
CA ILE A 355 8.62 5.98 15.11
C ILE A 355 8.79 6.46 16.57
N ASP A 356 7.74 6.38 17.39
CA ASP A 356 7.76 6.77 18.78
C ASP A 356 8.77 5.94 19.61
N LYS A 357 8.99 4.69 19.19
CA LYS A 357 9.90 3.78 19.87
C LYS A 357 11.36 3.91 19.43
N PHE A 358 11.63 4.08 18.13
CA PHE A 358 12.97 3.95 17.57
C PHE A 358 13.51 5.22 16.92
N ALA A 359 12.67 6.22 16.67
CA ALA A 359 13.02 7.47 16.00
C ALA A 359 12.34 8.67 16.66
N LYS A 360 12.20 8.66 17.98
CA LYS A 360 11.54 9.75 18.73
C LYS A 360 12.33 11.04 18.66
N ASP A 361 13.66 10.96 18.67
CA ASP A 361 14.54 12.12 18.59
C ASP A 361 14.32 12.88 17.27
N GLU A 362 14.22 14.21 17.34
CA GLU A 362 13.99 15.06 16.17
C GLU A 362 15.15 15.02 15.15
N ASN A 363 16.36 14.71 15.60
CA ASN A 363 17.53 14.56 14.73
C ASN A 363 17.63 13.19 14.06
N VAL A 364 16.75 12.26 14.42
CA VAL A 364 16.72 10.91 13.85
C VAL A 364 15.68 10.85 12.75
N LYS A 365 16.13 10.48 11.54
CA LYS A 365 15.23 10.34 10.40
C LYS A 365 14.62 8.94 10.31
N THR A 366 13.40 8.93 9.75
CA THR A 366 12.70 7.72 9.31
C THR A 366 12.49 7.77 7.81
N VAL A 367 12.79 6.69 7.11
CA VAL A 367 12.42 6.52 5.70
C VAL A 367 11.31 5.48 5.60
N ILE A 368 10.27 5.80 4.85
CA ILE A 368 9.11 4.95 4.61
C ILE A 368 9.06 4.67 3.11
N TYR A 369 9.04 3.39 2.71
CA TYR A 369 8.92 2.96 1.33
C TYR A 369 7.66 2.14 1.11
N GLY A 370 6.86 2.51 0.13
CA GLY A 370 5.64 1.81 -0.24
C GLY A 370 5.00 2.41 -1.50
N HIS A 371 3.83 1.90 -1.87
CA HIS A 371 3.11 2.38 -3.05
C HIS A 371 2.67 3.85 -2.89
N ALA A 372 2.75 4.60 -3.98
CA ALA A 372 2.40 6.02 -4.01
C ALA A 372 0.95 6.28 -3.56
N GLY A 373 0.04 5.35 -3.79
CA GLY A 373 -1.34 5.42 -3.31
C GLY A 373 -1.44 5.53 -1.78
N HIS A 374 -0.52 4.90 -1.03
CA HIS A 374 -0.46 4.99 0.43
C HIS A 374 0.33 6.21 0.91
N ILE A 375 1.46 6.51 0.24
CA ILE A 375 2.39 7.57 0.67
C ILE A 375 1.83 8.98 0.50
N ASN A 376 0.96 9.21 -0.51
CA ASN A 376 0.41 10.55 -0.76
C ASN A 376 -0.57 11.00 0.34
N PRO A 377 -0.66 12.33 0.64
CA PRO A 377 -1.52 12.84 1.71
C PRO A 377 -2.95 13.23 1.28
N ILE A 378 -3.32 13.10 0.00
CA ILE A 378 -4.57 13.67 -0.52
C ILE A 378 -5.68 12.62 -0.61
N SER A 379 -5.56 11.69 -1.52
CA SER A 379 -6.55 10.64 -1.73
C SER A 379 -5.88 9.33 -2.07
N SER A 380 -6.52 8.25 -1.68
CA SER A 380 -6.11 6.92 -2.12
C SER A 380 -6.34 6.74 -3.62
N TYR A 381 -6.04 5.56 -4.06
CA TYR A 381 -6.34 5.06 -5.38
C TYR A 381 -7.79 5.37 -5.80
N PRO A 382 -8.05 5.74 -7.05
CA PRO A 382 -9.41 5.63 -7.58
C PRO A 382 -9.87 4.19 -7.36
N ALA A 383 -11.03 3.93 -6.88
CA ALA A 383 -11.59 2.62 -6.53
C ALA A 383 -11.44 2.16 -5.08
N VAL A 384 -10.73 2.87 -4.22
CA VAL A 384 -10.67 2.50 -2.80
C VAL A 384 -11.05 3.68 -1.91
N PRO A 385 -12.17 3.63 -1.20
CA PRO A 385 -12.66 4.73 -0.36
C PRO A 385 -11.91 4.78 0.97
N CYS A 386 -10.61 4.61 0.95
CA CYS A 386 -9.82 4.70 2.17
C CYS A 386 -9.08 6.05 2.24
N ILE A 387 -8.94 6.54 3.45
CA ILE A 387 -8.05 7.65 3.74
C ILE A 387 -6.63 7.11 3.65
N PRO A 388 -5.77 7.64 2.76
CA PRO A 388 -4.44 7.10 2.58
C PRO A 388 -3.56 7.30 3.82
N PHE A 389 -2.62 6.41 4.02
CA PHE A 389 -1.62 6.45 5.09
C PHE A 389 -0.92 7.82 5.16
N GLY A 390 -0.52 8.39 4.03
CA GLY A 390 0.14 9.69 3.95
C GLY A 390 -0.68 10.85 4.53
N ARG A 391 -2.02 10.77 4.47
CA ARG A 391 -2.90 11.77 5.08
C ARG A 391 -2.85 11.72 6.61
N TYR A 392 -2.78 10.52 7.19
CA TYR A 392 -2.57 10.37 8.64
C TYR A 392 -1.19 10.88 9.03
N MET A 393 -0.15 10.57 8.23
CA MET A 393 1.21 11.05 8.44
C MET A 393 1.28 12.58 8.39
N ARG A 394 0.69 13.22 7.37
CA ARG A 394 0.63 14.68 7.24
C ARG A 394 -0.11 15.33 8.42
N LYS A 395 -1.22 14.73 8.87
CA LYS A 395 -1.96 15.22 10.03
C LYS A 395 -1.14 15.15 11.33
N ALA A 396 -0.34 14.09 11.50
CA ALA A 396 0.42 13.86 12.74
C ALA A 396 1.75 14.62 12.78
N TYR A 397 2.45 14.75 11.63
CA TYR A 397 3.82 15.25 11.55
C TYR A 397 3.96 16.55 10.73
N GLY A 398 2.86 17.05 10.15
CA GLY A 398 2.86 18.31 9.38
C GLY A 398 3.90 18.31 8.25
N GLU A 399 4.66 19.38 8.17
CA GLU A 399 5.72 19.57 7.17
C GLU A 399 7.00 18.76 7.44
N SER A 400 7.12 18.10 8.61
CA SER A 400 8.19 17.15 8.88
C SER A 400 8.05 15.85 8.08
N TYR A 401 6.86 15.58 7.50
CA TYR A 401 6.60 14.48 6.57
C TYR A 401 6.73 14.97 5.12
N SER A 402 7.68 14.38 4.39
CA SER A 402 7.95 14.69 2.98
C SER A 402 7.65 13.49 2.09
N PRO A 403 6.50 13.45 1.42
CA PRO A 403 6.20 12.44 0.43
C PRO A 403 6.91 12.76 -0.91
N LEU A 404 7.65 11.79 -1.45
CA LEU A 404 8.33 11.84 -2.73
C LEU A 404 7.80 10.70 -3.60
N LEU A 405 7.80 10.91 -4.93
CA LEU A 405 7.23 9.98 -5.89
C LEU A 405 8.32 9.41 -6.79
N PHE A 406 8.26 8.11 -7.07
CA PHE A 406 9.00 7.49 -8.17
C PHE A 406 8.07 7.34 -9.37
N LEU A 407 8.47 7.90 -10.51
CA LEU A 407 7.81 7.73 -11.80
C LEU A 407 8.74 6.99 -12.77
N ILE A 408 8.12 6.29 -13.71
CA ILE A 408 8.82 5.55 -14.76
C ILE A 408 8.20 5.85 -16.12
N GLY A 409 9.05 6.17 -17.11
CA GLY A 409 8.61 6.41 -18.47
C GLY A 409 8.21 5.10 -19.18
N SER A 410 9.12 4.15 -19.25
CA SER A 410 8.89 2.87 -19.94
C SER A 410 9.59 1.71 -19.22
N GLY A 411 9.20 0.47 -19.58
CA GLY A 411 9.80 -0.75 -19.03
C GLY A 411 8.76 -1.80 -18.71
N GLU A 412 9.15 -2.73 -17.86
CA GLU A 412 8.30 -3.84 -17.43
C GLU A 412 8.00 -3.76 -15.94
N ALA A 413 6.89 -4.34 -15.54
CA ALA A 413 6.54 -4.53 -14.14
C ALA A 413 5.89 -5.89 -13.93
N MET A 414 6.26 -6.56 -12.85
CA MET A 414 5.63 -7.80 -12.46
C MET A 414 4.31 -7.54 -11.75
N ALA A 415 3.21 -7.99 -12.34
CA ALA A 415 1.87 -7.80 -11.80
C ALA A 415 1.00 -9.05 -11.96
N TYR A 416 -0.09 -9.11 -11.22
CA TYR A 416 -1.10 -10.16 -11.36
C TYR A 416 -2.03 -9.84 -12.54
N ASP A 417 -2.27 -10.84 -13.38
CA ASP A 417 -3.29 -10.79 -14.43
C ASP A 417 -4.71 -11.06 -13.86
N GLU A 418 -5.71 -11.06 -14.74
CA GLU A 418 -7.11 -11.36 -14.39
C GLU A 418 -7.35 -12.77 -13.83
N HIS A 419 -6.40 -13.68 -14.04
CA HIS A 419 -6.41 -15.06 -13.52
C HIS A 419 -5.52 -15.23 -12.28
N TYR A 420 -5.01 -14.13 -11.73
CA TYR A 420 -4.07 -14.12 -10.58
C TYR A 420 -2.74 -14.83 -10.85
N ASN A 421 -2.34 -14.96 -12.12
CA ASN A 421 -0.97 -15.34 -12.44
C ASN A 421 -0.09 -14.10 -12.34
N ARG A 422 1.03 -14.23 -11.67
CA ARG A 422 2.01 -13.17 -11.55
C ARG A 422 3.03 -13.31 -12.68
N LYS A 423 3.12 -12.31 -13.54
CA LYS A 423 3.99 -12.29 -14.72
C LYS A 423 4.47 -10.89 -15.05
N ASP A 424 5.50 -10.79 -15.87
CA ASP A 424 5.97 -9.52 -16.41
C ASP A 424 4.95 -8.95 -17.40
N ASN A 425 4.74 -7.63 -17.30
CA ASN A 425 3.87 -6.87 -18.16
C ASN A 425 4.61 -5.62 -18.63
N TRP A 426 4.55 -5.36 -19.93
CA TRP A 426 5.01 -4.09 -20.49
C TRP A 426 4.11 -2.95 -20.04
N LEU A 427 4.74 -1.88 -19.55
CA LEU A 427 4.05 -0.64 -19.24
C LEU A 427 3.68 0.08 -20.55
N SER A 428 2.47 0.62 -20.64
CA SER A 428 2.04 1.37 -21.82
C SER A 428 2.88 2.64 -22.00
N SER A 429 3.05 3.09 -23.25
CA SER A 429 3.76 4.33 -23.53
C SER A 429 3.06 5.52 -22.85
N PRO A 430 3.80 6.45 -22.22
CA PRO A 430 3.20 7.63 -21.62
C PRO A 430 2.48 8.49 -22.67
N PRO A 431 1.21 8.85 -22.46
CA PRO A 431 0.52 9.77 -23.34
C PRO A 431 1.11 11.20 -23.22
N GLU A 432 1.04 12.00 -24.30
CA GLU A 432 1.65 13.33 -24.38
C GLU A 432 1.21 14.30 -23.27
N ASN A 433 0.03 14.09 -22.71
CA ASN A 433 -0.52 14.88 -21.62
C ASN A 433 -0.24 14.28 -20.23
N SER A 434 0.75 13.38 -20.12
CA SER A 434 1.20 12.81 -18.85
C SER A 434 2.47 13.46 -18.31
N MET A 435 2.64 13.38 -17.00
CA MET A 435 3.87 13.82 -16.35
C MET A 435 5.08 13.01 -16.85
N GLU A 436 4.91 11.70 -17.03
CA GLU A 436 5.97 10.81 -17.50
C GLU A 436 6.44 11.16 -18.91
N TYR A 437 5.53 11.52 -19.82
CA TYR A 437 5.91 11.99 -21.14
C TYR A 437 6.71 13.29 -21.05
N PHE A 438 6.21 14.27 -20.31
CA PHE A 438 6.88 15.54 -20.10
C PHE A 438 8.31 15.36 -19.53
N LEU A 439 8.46 14.54 -18.49
CA LEU A 439 9.76 14.26 -17.88
C LEU A 439 10.69 13.46 -18.81
N SER A 440 10.15 12.63 -19.71
CA SER A 440 10.94 11.86 -20.67
C SER A 440 11.64 12.72 -21.73
N LEU A 441 11.23 13.97 -21.89
CA LEU A 441 11.87 14.94 -22.80
C LEU A 441 13.20 15.47 -22.26
N ILE A 442 13.49 15.26 -20.97
CA ILE A 442 14.78 15.58 -20.36
C ILE A 442 15.81 14.52 -20.79
N ASP A 443 17.03 14.94 -21.09
CA ASP A 443 18.06 14.05 -21.63
C ASP A 443 18.59 13.01 -20.61
N ASP A 444 18.55 13.33 -19.31
CA ASP A 444 19.01 12.43 -18.26
C ASP A 444 18.11 11.21 -18.10
N ASN A 445 18.70 10.03 -17.93
CA ASN A 445 17.97 8.78 -17.78
C ASN A 445 17.35 8.62 -16.38
N VAL A 446 18.03 9.13 -15.35
CA VAL A 446 17.54 9.09 -13.97
C VAL A 446 17.84 10.43 -13.31
N PHE A 447 16.83 11.06 -12.76
CA PHE A 447 17.00 12.36 -12.11
C PHE A 447 15.92 12.58 -11.03
N TYR A 448 16.18 13.59 -10.19
CA TYR A 448 15.23 14.15 -9.25
C TYR A 448 14.80 15.55 -9.70
N THR A 449 13.53 15.87 -9.58
CA THR A 449 12.99 17.21 -9.74
C THR A 449 12.04 17.57 -8.60
N PRO A 450 12.19 18.76 -7.96
CA PRO A 450 11.20 19.24 -7.01
C PRO A 450 9.90 19.62 -7.75
N LEU A 451 8.77 19.35 -7.13
CA LEU A 451 7.48 19.80 -7.63
C LEU A 451 7.21 21.21 -7.11
N THR A 452 7.30 22.20 -7.99
CA THR A 452 7.02 23.62 -7.69
C THR A 452 5.59 23.99 -8.08
N VAL A 453 5.19 25.22 -7.80
CA VAL A 453 3.88 25.75 -8.21
C VAL A 453 3.63 25.67 -9.74
N ASP A 454 4.69 25.62 -10.53
CA ASP A 454 4.59 25.46 -11.99
C ASP A 454 3.97 24.11 -12.38
N PHE A 455 4.00 23.13 -11.48
CA PHE A 455 3.35 21.81 -11.64
C PHE A 455 1.96 21.72 -10.98
N ASN A 456 1.38 22.84 -10.52
CA ASN A 456 0.09 22.87 -9.85
C ASN A 456 -1.09 22.79 -10.83
N GLU A 457 -1.06 21.79 -11.70
CA GLU A 457 -2.09 21.50 -12.69
C GLU A 457 -2.49 20.02 -12.61
N LEU A 458 -3.71 19.72 -13.08
CA LEU A 458 -4.10 18.34 -13.34
C LEU A 458 -3.35 17.83 -14.56
N THR A 459 -2.66 16.73 -14.39
CA THR A 459 -1.97 16.00 -15.46
C THR A 459 -2.22 14.52 -15.31
N LEU A 460 -2.12 13.77 -16.40
CA LEU A 460 -2.13 12.32 -16.30
C LEU A 460 -0.84 11.85 -15.64
N SER A 461 -0.94 10.87 -14.77
CA SER A 461 0.21 10.18 -14.20
C SER A 461 -0.10 8.72 -13.94
N ARG A 462 0.90 7.88 -14.10
CA ARG A 462 0.79 6.44 -13.94
C ARG A 462 0.65 6.07 -12.47
N LEU A 463 -0.29 5.17 -12.22
CA LEU A 463 -0.44 4.56 -10.92
C LEU A 463 -0.93 3.12 -11.10
N GLN A 464 -0.05 2.16 -10.86
CA GLN A 464 -0.34 0.73 -11.00
C GLN A 464 0.01 -0.02 -9.73
N GLY A 465 -0.99 -0.64 -9.12
CA GLY A 465 -0.81 -1.51 -7.96
C GLY A 465 -0.34 -2.91 -8.34
N SER A 466 -0.66 -3.90 -7.50
CA SER A 466 -0.25 -5.29 -7.69
C SER A 466 -0.91 -6.02 -8.86
N HIS A 467 -1.97 -5.46 -9.44
CA HIS A 467 -2.67 -6.02 -10.60
C HIS A 467 -2.43 -5.19 -11.84
N HIS A 468 -2.18 -5.88 -12.96
CA HIS A 468 -2.16 -5.24 -14.25
C HIS A 468 -3.59 -4.87 -14.68
N ILE A 469 -3.80 -3.58 -14.89
CA ILE A 469 -5.07 -3.02 -15.39
C ILE A 469 -4.81 -2.21 -16.66
N PRO A 470 -5.71 -2.26 -17.65
CA PRO A 470 -5.52 -1.53 -18.91
C PRO A 470 -5.39 -0.02 -18.74
N GLN A 471 -6.08 0.55 -17.73
CA GLN A 471 -5.96 1.97 -17.41
C GLN A 471 -4.82 2.18 -16.41
N GLU A 472 -3.68 2.66 -16.89
CA GLU A 472 -2.51 2.95 -16.07
C GLU A 472 -2.43 4.41 -15.63
N PHE A 473 -2.99 5.34 -16.42
CA PHE A 473 -2.87 6.79 -16.24
C PHE A 473 -4.15 7.40 -15.70
N TYR A 474 -4.00 8.22 -14.67
CA TYR A 474 -5.10 8.89 -13.98
C TYR A 474 -4.82 10.39 -13.85
N PRO A 475 -5.86 11.25 -13.83
CA PRO A 475 -5.70 12.67 -13.59
C PRO A 475 -5.34 12.93 -12.12
N PHE A 476 -4.17 13.51 -11.91
CA PHE A 476 -3.67 13.91 -10.59
C PHE A 476 -3.07 15.31 -10.64
N ASN A 477 -3.15 16.02 -9.52
CA ASN A 477 -2.33 17.18 -9.26
C ASN A 477 -1.13 16.76 -8.40
N LEU A 478 -0.02 16.40 -9.04
CA LEU A 478 1.14 15.84 -8.34
C LEU A 478 1.78 16.82 -7.36
N TYR A 479 1.74 18.13 -7.64
CA TYR A 479 2.24 19.17 -6.72
C TYR A 479 1.51 19.15 -5.37
N GLN A 480 0.21 18.87 -5.35
CA GLN A 480 -0.55 18.76 -4.11
C GLN A 480 -0.23 17.47 -3.33
N ARG A 481 0.24 16.44 -4.04
CA ARG A 481 0.45 15.10 -3.49
C ARG A 481 1.86 14.84 -3.01
N PHE A 482 2.86 15.39 -3.70
CA PHE A 482 4.26 15.07 -3.48
C PHE A 482 5.12 16.34 -3.47
N LYS A 483 6.27 16.28 -2.84
CA LYS A 483 7.24 17.38 -2.79
C LYS A 483 8.24 17.34 -3.94
N GLY A 484 8.42 16.17 -4.56
CA GLY A 484 9.31 15.98 -5.69
C GLY A 484 9.17 14.60 -6.31
N VAL A 485 9.79 14.44 -7.45
CA VAL A 485 9.74 13.22 -8.27
C VAL A 485 11.15 12.72 -8.55
N PHE A 486 11.37 11.44 -8.30
CA PHE A 486 12.45 10.67 -8.90
C PHE A 486 11.92 10.05 -10.20
N PHE A 487 12.51 10.39 -11.32
CA PHE A 487 12.11 9.87 -12.61
C PHE A 487 13.15 8.91 -13.18
N ILE A 488 12.68 7.80 -13.73
CA ILE A 488 13.47 6.80 -14.44
C ILE A 488 12.92 6.71 -15.86
N LYS A 489 13.73 7.07 -16.84
CA LYS A 489 13.27 7.16 -18.25
C LYS A 489 12.89 5.80 -18.81
N SER A 490 13.71 4.80 -18.54
CA SER A 490 13.46 3.42 -18.94
C SER A 490 14.17 2.44 -18.00
N THR A 491 13.56 1.32 -17.72
CA THR A 491 14.24 0.21 -17.06
C THR A 491 14.05 -1.07 -17.89
N ASP A 492 15.15 -1.75 -18.10
CA ASP A 492 15.13 -3.14 -18.53
C ASP A 492 14.85 -3.99 -17.29
N CYS A 493 13.60 -4.02 -16.85
CA CYS A 493 13.22 -4.85 -15.73
C CYS A 493 13.35 -6.31 -16.11
N THR A 494 14.48 -6.83 -15.78
CA THR A 494 14.68 -8.26 -15.86
C THR A 494 14.51 -8.83 -14.47
N HIS A 495 13.30 -9.22 -14.12
CA HIS A 495 13.05 -10.16 -13.02
C HIS A 495 13.64 -11.53 -13.36
N LYS A 496 14.90 -11.54 -13.79
CA LYS A 496 15.60 -12.78 -14.17
C LYS A 496 15.52 -13.86 -13.09
N ASP A 497 15.28 -13.45 -11.87
CA ASP A 497 15.30 -14.26 -10.67
C ASP A 497 13.92 -14.52 -10.06
N GLU A 498 12.91 -13.73 -10.39
CA GLU A 498 11.53 -13.97 -9.98
C GLU A 498 10.84 -14.80 -11.05
N LYS A 499 10.70 -16.10 -10.82
CA LYS A 499 9.94 -16.96 -11.73
C LYS A 499 8.48 -16.55 -11.75
N GLU A 500 7.88 -16.53 -12.94
CA GLU A 500 6.43 -16.47 -13.09
C GLU A 500 5.76 -17.49 -12.16
N ILE A 501 4.81 -17.03 -11.37
CA ILE A 501 4.08 -17.86 -10.43
C ILE A 501 2.64 -17.95 -10.89
N SER A 502 2.24 -19.13 -11.36
CA SER A 502 0.83 -19.40 -11.61
C SER A 502 0.04 -19.40 -10.29
N PHE A 503 -1.23 -19.04 -10.36
CA PHE A 503 -2.16 -19.12 -9.21
C PHE A 503 -2.15 -20.53 -8.57
N GLU A 504 -2.08 -21.56 -9.37
CA GLU A 504 -2.01 -22.96 -8.93
C GLU A 504 -0.77 -23.22 -8.08
N LYS A 505 0.42 -22.81 -8.55
CA LYS A 505 1.67 -22.93 -7.77
C LYS A 505 1.67 -22.11 -6.48
N ALA A 506 1.04 -20.92 -6.50
CA ALA A 506 0.89 -20.11 -5.29
C ALA A 506 -0.03 -20.80 -4.27
N SER A 507 -1.10 -21.42 -4.74
CA SER A 507 -2.04 -22.21 -3.91
C SER A 507 -1.36 -23.45 -3.31
N ASP A 508 -0.57 -24.17 -4.09
CA ASP A 508 0.19 -25.34 -3.62
C ASP A 508 1.20 -24.96 -2.52
N ARG A 509 1.91 -23.85 -2.69
CA ARG A 509 2.82 -23.32 -1.66
C ARG A 509 2.09 -23.01 -0.37
N LEU A 510 0.90 -22.40 -0.44
CA LEU A 510 0.08 -22.11 0.73
C LEU A 510 -0.37 -23.39 1.43
N ILE A 511 -0.82 -24.39 0.68
CA ILE A 511 -1.22 -25.69 1.21
C ILE A 511 -0.03 -26.39 1.91
N MET A 512 1.16 -26.35 1.29
CA MET A 512 2.38 -26.89 1.92
C MET A 512 2.69 -26.16 3.23
N LYS A 513 2.64 -24.84 3.24
CA LYS A 513 2.88 -24.05 4.46
C LYS A 513 1.88 -24.39 5.58
N ILE A 514 0.61 -24.60 5.25
CA ILE A 514 -0.41 -25.03 6.20
C ILE A 514 -0.08 -26.41 6.78
N LYS A 515 0.32 -27.37 5.95
CA LYS A 515 0.71 -28.73 6.40
C LYS A 515 1.92 -28.67 7.31
N GLN A 516 2.96 -27.92 6.96
CA GLN A 516 4.16 -27.75 7.78
C GLN A 516 3.83 -27.17 9.17
N ARG A 517 2.94 -26.15 9.22
CA ARG A 517 2.47 -25.59 10.50
C ARG A 517 1.72 -26.64 11.34
N GLN A 518 0.87 -27.46 10.72
CA GLN A 518 0.16 -28.53 11.42
C GLN A 518 1.11 -29.57 12.02
N GLU A 519 2.14 -29.98 11.28
CA GLU A 519 3.18 -30.89 11.78
C GLU A 519 3.93 -30.25 12.94
N LYS A 520 4.31 -29.00 12.81
CA LYS A 520 5.00 -28.26 13.88
C LYS A 520 4.18 -28.14 15.16
N ILE A 521 2.88 -27.90 15.02
CA ILE A 521 1.95 -27.87 16.17
C ILE A 521 1.95 -29.23 16.90
N LYS A 522 1.90 -30.35 16.16
CA LYS A 522 1.95 -31.69 16.75
C LYS A 522 3.27 -31.95 17.50
N GLU A 523 4.40 -31.55 16.92
CA GLU A 523 5.70 -31.66 17.56
C GLU A 523 5.76 -30.87 18.87
N ILE A 524 5.25 -29.63 18.87
CA ILE A 524 5.20 -28.78 20.07
C ILE A 524 4.30 -29.40 21.14
N GLN A 525 3.11 -29.90 20.78
CA GLN A 525 2.21 -30.56 21.71
C GLN A 525 2.89 -31.76 22.39
N LYS A 526 3.55 -32.61 21.61
CA LYS A 526 4.30 -33.77 22.14
C LYS A 526 5.43 -33.35 23.08
N ARG A 527 6.14 -32.24 22.81
CA ARG A 527 7.17 -31.73 23.73
C ARG A 527 6.58 -31.26 25.05
N ILE A 528 5.44 -30.56 25.00
CA ILE A 528 4.76 -30.09 26.23
C ILE A 528 4.19 -31.24 27.05
N GLU A 529 3.67 -32.29 26.42
CA GLU A 529 3.15 -33.49 27.12
C GLU A 529 4.26 -34.30 27.82
N ASN A 530 5.51 -34.15 27.37
CA ASN A 530 6.66 -34.86 27.96
C ASN A 530 7.40 -34.04 29.05
N LEU A 531 6.93 -32.85 29.38
CA LEU A 531 7.42 -31.98 30.46
C LEU A 531 6.64 -32.21 31.75
#